data_c41c65099eb00c5cb3b53db9a734143d
#
_entry.id   c41c65099eb00c5cb3b53db9a734143d
#
_cell.length_a   1.000
_cell.length_b   1.000
_cell.length_c   1.000
_cell.angle_alpha   90.00
_cell.angle_beta   90.00
_cell.angle_gamma   90.00
#
_symmetry.space_group_name_H-M   'P 1'
#
loop_
_entity.id
_entity.type
_entity.pdbx_description
1 polymer ?
#
loop_
_entity_poly.entity_id
_entity_poly.type
_entity_poly.pdbx_seq_one_letter_code
_entity_poly.pdbx_strand_id
1 'polypeptide(L)'
;MRILLMAALCCLSAVSEAQIQTRPIPKPMAAGVPAKNIQAYQIFDAQGKKVSYEQFLKAITVKLQKSAPQPSVVLFGELHDNPIVHWLQYQTTSDLFRVTPFMVLGAEMFETDQQAALNEYLNPTDTSAKTSTVVTPMGAVMGGDPTYDKFKKSTKLWPNFYTDYKPLVDFAKDHQMPFIATNIPRKYASLVYRGGFAALDTLPAEKKALFPTMPVAYDSSLGCYAEIFKATGGHGGQNLPKSQAVKDATMAWKIYQNLPSAHYGEQVMEVSNSKTSPRVNPMVFIHYNGSYHSDNHESIEWYLRQEEKSAAAVQMRTTMMPPMTIITISARMQDDVTQLETDNKGAGDFIIVTPNNMNRTH
;
A
#
# COMPACT_ATOMS: atom_id res chain seq x y z
N MET A 1 -6.76 16.94 -13.37
CA MET A 1 -5.50 17.60 -13.85
C MET A 1 -4.57 18.12 -12.76
N ARG A 2 -5.05 18.40 -11.50
CA ARG A 2 -4.17 18.87 -10.39
C ARG A 2 -3.56 17.78 -9.52
N ILE A 3 -4.11 16.58 -9.48
CA ILE A 3 -3.68 15.45 -8.62
C ILE A 3 -2.43 14.75 -9.16
N LEU A 4 -2.24 14.69 -10.48
CA LEU A 4 -1.04 14.09 -11.10
C LEU A 4 0.26 14.86 -10.81
N LEU A 5 0.19 16.16 -10.52
CA LEU A 5 1.39 16.96 -10.25
C LEU A 5 2.11 16.59 -8.96
N MET A 6 1.39 16.04 -7.96
CA MET A 6 2.00 15.64 -6.68
C MET A 6 2.80 14.34 -6.77
N ALA A 7 2.38 13.37 -7.59
CA ALA A 7 3.16 12.13 -7.78
C ALA A 7 4.50 12.41 -8.51
N ALA A 8 4.52 13.39 -9.39
CA ALA A 8 5.75 13.80 -10.08
C ALA A 8 6.72 14.58 -9.17
N LEU A 9 6.22 15.36 -8.19
CA LEU A 9 7.07 16.15 -7.29
C LEU A 9 7.83 15.29 -6.26
N CYS A 10 7.32 14.13 -5.88
CA CYS A 10 8.08 13.19 -5.02
C CYS A 10 9.35 12.65 -5.67
N CYS A 11 9.50 12.75 -7.00
CA CYS A 11 10.71 12.29 -7.70
C CYS A 11 11.80 13.35 -7.81
N LEU A 12 11.50 14.64 -7.61
CA LEU A 12 12.42 15.76 -7.87
C LEU A 12 13.15 16.31 -6.64
N SER A 13 12.85 15.86 -5.43
CA SER A 13 13.43 16.39 -4.20
C SER A 13 14.81 15.81 -3.84
N ALA A 14 15.68 15.57 -4.81
CA ALA A 14 17.02 15.05 -4.58
C ALA A 14 18.16 16.07 -4.79
N VAL A 15 17.87 17.35 -5.01
CA VAL A 15 18.93 18.39 -5.06
C VAL A 15 18.36 19.71 -4.52
N SER A 16 19.06 20.17 -3.50
CA SER A 16 19.14 21.51 -2.94
C SER A 16 18.39 21.80 -1.64
N GLU A 17 19.15 22.46 -0.81
CA GLU A 17 18.85 23.11 0.47
C GLU A 17 17.51 23.87 0.49
N ALA A 18 16.84 23.71 1.61
CA ALA A 18 15.86 24.59 2.24
C ALA A 18 15.38 25.82 1.41
N GLN A 19 14.59 25.57 0.39
CA GLN A 19 13.58 26.56 0.01
C GLN A 19 12.32 26.20 0.80
N ILE A 20 12.01 27.04 1.79
CA ILE A 20 10.69 27.11 2.39
C ILE A 20 9.71 27.41 1.25
N GLN A 21 9.20 26.35 0.61
CA GLN A 21 8.05 26.51 -0.27
C GLN A 21 6.90 26.91 0.62
N THR A 22 6.59 28.18 0.66
CA THR A 22 5.32 28.67 1.20
C THR A 22 4.21 27.91 0.47
N ARG A 23 3.61 26.94 1.15
CA ARG A 23 2.43 26.23 0.64
C ARG A 23 1.40 27.27 0.24
N PRO A 24 0.77 27.18 -0.93
CA PRO A 24 -0.37 28.04 -1.21
C PRO A 24 -1.38 27.78 -0.10
N ILE A 25 -1.66 28.83 0.68
CA ILE A 25 -2.76 28.84 1.64
C ILE A 25 -3.99 28.34 0.87
N PRO A 26 -4.70 27.31 1.33
CA PRO A 26 -5.94 26.89 0.67
C PRO A 26 -6.78 28.14 0.48
N LYS A 27 -7.24 28.40 -0.74
CA LYS A 27 -8.15 29.54 -0.98
C LYS A 27 -9.27 29.39 0.05
N PRO A 28 -9.57 30.46 0.84
CA PRO A 28 -10.72 30.42 1.73
C PRO A 28 -11.91 29.99 0.87
N MET A 29 -12.65 28.99 1.33
CA MET A 29 -13.92 28.64 0.72
C MET A 29 -14.70 29.93 0.53
N ALA A 30 -15.22 30.18 -0.66
CA ALA A 30 -16.06 31.33 -0.92
C ALA A 30 -17.11 31.40 0.21
N ALA A 31 -17.12 32.48 0.95
CA ALA A 31 -18.06 32.70 2.04
C ALA A 31 -19.47 32.66 1.42
N GLY A 32 -20.17 31.55 1.57
CA GLY A 32 -21.40 31.48 0.82
C GLY A 32 -22.47 30.59 1.42
N VAL A 33 -22.21 29.37 1.75
CA VAL A 33 -23.26 28.49 2.29
C VAL A 33 -22.66 27.62 3.38
N PRO A 34 -23.19 27.66 4.62
CA PRO A 34 -22.79 26.71 5.64
C PRO A 34 -22.99 25.30 5.12
N ALA A 35 -21.98 24.43 5.28
CA ALA A 35 -22.09 23.04 4.95
C ALA A 35 -23.32 22.45 5.67
N LYS A 36 -24.29 21.95 4.93
CA LYS A 36 -25.51 21.37 5.52
C LYS A 36 -25.19 20.11 6.32
N ASN A 37 -24.16 19.38 5.91
CA ASN A 37 -23.64 18.21 6.61
C ASN A 37 -22.11 18.19 6.51
N ILE A 38 -21.45 17.91 7.62
CA ILE A 38 -20.01 17.63 7.63
C ILE A 38 -19.85 16.11 7.51
N GLN A 39 -19.20 15.67 6.43
CA GLN A 39 -18.95 14.26 6.17
C GLN A 39 -17.45 14.06 5.97
N ALA A 40 -16.85 13.15 6.74
CA ALA A 40 -15.41 12.90 6.70
C ALA A 40 -14.98 12.07 5.48
N TYR A 41 -15.83 11.18 5.03
CA TYR A 41 -15.59 10.34 3.85
C TYR A 41 -16.89 9.76 3.29
N GLN A 42 -16.83 9.29 2.06
CA GLN A 42 -17.84 8.44 1.44
C GLN A 42 -17.14 7.34 0.64
N ILE A 43 -17.68 6.12 0.72
CA ILE A 43 -17.23 5.01 -0.12
C ILE A 43 -18.22 4.87 -1.28
N PHE A 44 -17.66 4.59 -2.45
CA PHE A 44 -18.41 4.29 -3.67
C PHE A 44 -17.93 2.95 -4.24
N ASP A 45 -18.81 2.25 -4.95
CA ASP A 45 -18.40 1.15 -5.84
C ASP A 45 -17.80 1.71 -7.15
N ALA A 46 -17.28 0.83 -8.00
CA ALA A 46 -16.68 1.19 -9.28
C ALA A 46 -17.61 2.00 -10.20
N GLN A 47 -18.92 1.86 -10.07
CA GLN A 47 -19.93 2.55 -10.86
C GLN A 47 -20.34 3.91 -10.28
N GLY A 48 -19.85 4.24 -9.08
CA GLY A 48 -20.15 5.48 -8.38
C GLY A 48 -21.41 5.42 -7.51
N LYS A 49 -21.91 4.23 -7.19
CA LYS A 49 -22.99 4.05 -6.22
C LYS A 49 -22.42 4.12 -4.81
N LYS A 50 -23.08 4.88 -3.93
CA LYS A 50 -22.71 4.96 -2.51
C LYS A 50 -22.82 3.60 -1.84
N VAL A 51 -21.81 3.30 -1.02
CA VAL A 51 -21.69 2.08 -0.24
C VAL A 51 -21.42 2.46 1.22
N SER A 52 -22.16 1.84 2.16
CA SER A 52 -21.81 1.98 3.58
C SER A 52 -20.53 1.20 3.89
N TYR A 53 -19.85 1.55 4.99
CA TYR A 53 -18.68 0.81 5.44
C TYR A 53 -18.99 -0.69 5.66
N GLU A 54 -20.15 -1.01 6.22
CA GLU A 54 -20.60 -2.38 6.40
C GLU A 54 -20.76 -3.14 5.07
N GLN A 55 -21.39 -2.49 4.07
CA GLN A 55 -21.56 -3.08 2.74
C GLN A 55 -20.22 -3.29 2.04
N PHE A 56 -19.31 -2.33 2.17
CA PHE A 56 -17.94 -2.40 1.66
C PHE A 56 -17.19 -3.59 2.27
N LEU A 57 -17.16 -3.71 3.61
CA LEU A 57 -16.49 -4.79 4.31
C LEU A 57 -17.10 -6.16 3.95
N LYS A 58 -18.43 -6.25 3.89
CA LYS A 58 -19.14 -7.46 3.48
C LYS A 58 -18.80 -7.86 2.04
N ALA A 59 -18.74 -6.90 1.12
CA ALA A 59 -18.40 -7.19 -0.27
C ALA A 59 -16.98 -7.74 -0.43
N ILE A 60 -16.00 -7.15 0.27
CA ILE A 60 -14.62 -7.67 0.32
C ILE A 60 -14.64 -9.09 0.90
N THR A 61 -15.23 -9.28 2.08
CA THR A 61 -15.28 -10.59 2.76
C THR A 61 -15.89 -11.69 1.85
N VAL A 62 -16.97 -11.38 1.13
CA VAL A 62 -17.60 -12.34 0.20
C VAL A 62 -16.67 -12.68 -0.96
N LYS A 63 -15.94 -11.69 -1.51
CA LYS A 63 -14.95 -11.96 -2.58
C LYS A 63 -13.82 -12.85 -2.06
N LEU A 64 -13.28 -12.58 -0.87
CA LEU A 64 -12.22 -13.39 -0.24
C LEU A 64 -12.69 -14.83 0.03
N GLN A 65 -13.90 -15.01 0.55
CA GLN A 65 -14.47 -16.34 0.81
C GLN A 65 -14.69 -17.15 -0.46
N LYS A 66 -15.09 -16.51 -1.56
CA LYS A 66 -15.31 -17.16 -2.85
C LYS A 66 -14.00 -17.61 -3.52
N SER A 67 -12.90 -16.91 -3.25
CA SER A 67 -11.60 -17.27 -3.81
C SER A 67 -10.91 -18.39 -3.04
N ALA A 68 -11.28 -18.65 -1.78
CA ALA A 68 -10.66 -19.70 -0.97
C ALA A 68 -10.75 -21.08 -1.66
N PRO A 69 -9.69 -21.89 -1.62
CA PRO A 69 -8.44 -21.75 -0.88
C PRO A 69 -7.35 -20.92 -1.58
N GLN A 70 -7.64 -20.29 -2.72
CA GLN A 70 -6.65 -19.47 -3.39
C GLN A 70 -6.40 -18.17 -2.59
N PRO A 71 -5.12 -17.73 -2.49
CA PRO A 71 -4.83 -16.45 -1.88
C PRO A 71 -5.39 -15.30 -2.70
N SER A 72 -5.79 -14.26 -2.00
CA SER A 72 -6.29 -13.02 -2.59
C SER A 72 -5.38 -11.86 -2.24
N VAL A 73 -5.41 -10.80 -3.04
CA VAL A 73 -4.69 -9.55 -2.78
C VAL A 73 -5.71 -8.42 -2.65
N VAL A 74 -5.53 -7.58 -1.63
CA VAL A 74 -6.22 -6.30 -1.51
C VAL A 74 -5.17 -5.20 -1.70
N LEU A 75 -5.29 -4.43 -2.77
CA LEU A 75 -4.49 -3.24 -3.02
C LEU A 75 -5.23 -2.05 -2.42
N PHE A 76 -4.74 -1.55 -1.29
CA PHE A 76 -5.35 -0.42 -0.61
C PHE A 76 -4.61 0.86 -0.97
N GLY A 77 -5.12 1.55 -1.97
CA GLY A 77 -4.62 2.81 -2.45
C GLY A 77 -4.87 3.95 -1.45
N GLU A 78 -3.89 4.81 -1.28
CA GLU A 78 -3.93 5.94 -0.35
C GLU A 78 -3.51 7.25 -1.00
N LEU A 79 -3.79 8.33 -0.28
CA LEU A 79 -3.15 9.63 -0.43
C LEU A 79 -2.24 9.77 0.78
N HIS A 80 -0.93 9.82 0.56
CA HIS A 80 0.11 9.63 1.58
C HIS A 80 0.01 10.52 2.83
N ASP A 81 -0.69 11.63 2.75
CA ASP A 81 -0.85 12.61 3.83
C ASP A 81 -2.30 12.75 4.30
N ASN A 82 -3.16 11.76 4.00
CA ASN A 82 -4.58 11.80 4.33
C ASN A 82 -4.92 10.95 5.56
N PRO A 83 -5.08 11.55 6.74
CA PRO A 83 -5.28 10.81 7.99
C PRO A 83 -6.57 9.99 8.03
N ILE A 84 -7.62 10.39 7.27
CA ILE A 84 -8.88 9.63 7.21
C ILE A 84 -8.66 8.32 6.45
N VAL A 85 -7.91 8.37 5.35
CA VAL A 85 -7.61 7.16 4.58
C VAL A 85 -6.74 6.21 5.41
N HIS A 86 -5.72 6.70 6.12
CA HIS A 86 -4.90 5.87 7.01
C HIS A 86 -5.69 5.25 8.15
N TRP A 87 -6.62 6.01 8.75
CA TRP A 87 -7.55 5.45 9.74
C TRP A 87 -8.42 4.34 9.14
N LEU A 88 -8.95 4.53 7.91
CA LEU A 88 -9.74 3.51 7.23
C LEU A 88 -8.91 2.28 6.84
N GLN A 89 -7.62 2.44 6.49
CA GLN A 89 -6.70 1.31 6.29
C GLN A 89 -6.60 0.46 7.56
N TYR A 90 -6.34 1.11 8.71
CA TYR A 90 -6.26 0.44 9.99
C TYR A 90 -7.58 -0.26 10.36
N GLN A 91 -8.71 0.46 10.28
CA GLN A 91 -10.02 -0.08 10.63
C GLN A 91 -10.40 -1.27 9.74
N THR A 92 -10.21 -1.15 8.44
CA THR A 92 -10.51 -2.23 7.48
C THR A 92 -9.63 -3.46 7.73
N THR A 93 -8.35 -3.26 8.01
CA THR A 93 -7.42 -4.35 8.34
C THR A 93 -7.85 -5.09 9.60
N SER A 94 -8.18 -4.35 10.66
CA SER A 94 -8.64 -4.91 11.92
C SER A 94 -9.95 -5.70 11.77
N ASP A 95 -10.90 -5.17 10.99
CA ASP A 95 -12.19 -5.84 10.78
C ASP A 95 -12.07 -7.06 9.87
N LEU A 96 -11.21 -7.01 8.84
CA LEU A 96 -10.92 -8.17 8.01
C LEU A 96 -10.17 -9.27 8.79
N PHE A 97 -9.26 -8.93 9.69
CA PHE A 97 -8.54 -9.89 10.51
C PHE A 97 -9.48 -10.76 11.35
N ARG A 98 -10.62 -10.23 11.79
CA ARG A 98 -11.63 -11.00 12.54
C ARG A 98 -12.29 -12.12 11.72
N VAL A 99 -12.29 -11.98 10.41
CA VAL A 99 -12.95 -12.93 9.49
C VAL A 99 -11.97 -13.73 8.64
N THR A 100 -10.74 -13.26 8.53
CA THR A 100 -9.63 -13.94 7.84
C THR A 100 -8.31 -13.73 8.60
N PRO A 101 -7.99 -14.57 9.59
CA PRO A 101 -6.76 -14.42 10.37
C PRO A 101 -5.48 -14.79 9.57
N PHE A 102 -5.61 -15.44 8.42
CA PHE A 102 -4.48 -15.75 7.52
C PHE A 102 -4.15 -14.56 6.63
N MET A 103 -3.50 -13.58 7.25
CA MET A 103 -3.22 -12.29 6.64
C MET A 103 -1.73 -12.01 6.62
N VAL A 104 -1.25 -11.49 5.49
CA VAL A 104 0.06 -10.89 5.33
C VAL A 104 -0.16 -9.41 4.99
N LEU A 105 0.58 -8.52 5.62
CA LEU A 105 0.56 -7.10 5.31
C LEU A 105 1.83 -6.71 4.54
N GLY A 106 1.75 -5.68 3.73
CA GLY A 106 2.90 -5.12 3.05
C GLY A 106 2.65 -3.68 2.65
N ALA A 107 3.72 -2.91 2.45
CA ALA A 107 3.57 -1.50 2.14
C ALA A 107 4.68 -0.95 1.24
N GLU A 108 4.27 -0.01 0.35
CA GLU A 108 5.17 0.80 -0.47
C GLU A 108 6.17 1.61 0.36
N MET A 109 5.78 2.02 1.56
CA MET A 109 6.54 2.91 2.43
C MET A 109 7.82 2.28 2.98
N PHE A 110 7.99 0.98 2.83
CA PHE A 110 9.20 0.26 3.20
C PHE A 110 9.94 -0.26 1.97
N GLU A 111 11.22 0.11 1.89
CA GLU A 111 12.13 -0.38 0.85
C GLU A 111 12.59 -1.81 1.18
N THR A 112 12.78 -2.66 0.18
CA THR A 112 13.12 -4.09 0.36
C THR A 112 14.40 -4.32 1.16
N ASP A 113 15.36 -3.39 1.16
CA ASP A 113 16.58 -3.45 1.99
C ASP A 113 16.33 -3.11 3.47
N GLN A 114 15.11 -2.70 3.83
CA GLN A 114 14.72 -2.42 5.22
C GLN A 114 14.00 -3.62 5.89
N GLN A 115 13.76 -4.72 5.18
CA GLN A 115 13.00 -5.86 5.71
C GLN A 115 13.57 -6.41 7.02
N ALA A 116 14.89 -6.50 7.13
CA ALA A 116 15.52 -7.03 8.35
C ALA A 116 15.23 -6.14 9.58
N ALA A 117 15.26 -4.81 9.41
CA ALA A 117 14.94 -3.88 10.48
C ALA A 117 13.45 -3.90 10.84
N LEU A 118 12.57 -4.06 9.84
CA LEU A 118 11.14 -4.22 10.06
C LEU A 118 10.84 -5.52 10.82
N ASN A 119 11.45 -6.64 10.45
CA ASN A 119 11.32 -7.91 11.16
C ASN A 119 11.77 -7.82 12.62
N GLU A 120 12.87 -7.13 12.89
CA GLU A 120 13.37 -6.90 14.25
C GLU A 120 12.41 -6.02 15.06
N TYR A 121 11.72 -5.06 14.43
CA TYR A 121 10.69 -4.28 15.10
C TYR A 121 9.44 -5.10 15.44
N LEU A 122 9.00 -5.95 14.51
CA LEU A 122 7.84 -6.82 14.69
C LEU A 122 8.08 -7.91 15.74
N ASN A 123 9.28 -8.51 15.74
CA ASN A 123 9.66 -9.62 16.61
C ASN A 123 11.05 -9.34 17.20
N PRO A 124 11.14 -8.49 18.25
CA PRO A 124 12.42 -8.13 18.85
C PRO A 124 13.15 -9.35 19.38
N THR A 125 14.41 -9.54 18.99
CA THR A 125 15.29 -10.59 19.53
C THR A 125 15.73 -10.29 20.94
N ASP A 126 15.85 -9.01 21.29
CA ASP A 126 16.16 -8.54 22.63
C ASP A 126 14.89 -8.08 23.35
N THR A 127 14.33 -8.97 24.19
CA THR A 127 13.17 -8.67 25.02
C THR A 127 13.52 -8.02 26.37
N SER A 128 14.83 -7.78 26.65
CA SER A 128 15.31 -7.18 27.88
C SER A 128 15.05 -5.67 27.98
N ALA A 129 14.78 -5.03 26.84
CA ALA A 129 14.39 -3.64 26.77
C ALA A 129 12.94 -3.48 27.25
N LYS A 130 12.74 -3.61 28.56
CA LYS A 130 11.46 -3.27 29.19
C LYS A 130 11.15 -1.80 28.89
N THR A 131 9.94 -1.54 28.45
CA THR A 131 9.34 -0.21 28.39
C THR A 131 9.64 0.47 29.73
N SER A 132 10.59 1.40 29.79
CA SER A 132 10.84 2.13 31.03
C SER A 132 9.74 3.17 31.15
N THR A 133 8.67 2.74 31.78
CA THR A 133 7.56 3.62 32.17
C THR A 133 8.05 4.46 33.34
N VAL A 134 8.59 5.63 33.07
CA VAL A 134 8.86 6.61 34.12
C VAL A 134 7.55 7.35 34.37
N VAL A 135 6.89 7.00 35.46
CA VAL A 135 5.75 7.78 35.97
C VAL A 135 6.33 9.03 36.63
N THR A 136 6.14 10.19 36.00
CA THR A 136 6.53 11.47 36.60
C THR A 136 5.63 11.77 37.82
N PRO A 137 6.09 12.60 38.80
CA PRO A 137 5.25 13.00 39.95
C PRO A 137 3.93 13.69 39.58
N MET A 138 3.77 14.11 38.33
CA MET A 138 2.53 14.72 37.78
C MET A 138 1.68 13.70 37.01
N GLY A 139 1.95 12.38 37.07
CA GLY A 139 1.16 11.34 36.42
C GLY A 139 1.38 11.22 34.90
N ALA A 140 2.29 11.99 34.32
CA ALA A 140 2.63 11.84 32.91
C ALA A 140 3.50 10.59 32.71
N VAL A 141 3.05 9.68 31.86
CA VAL A 141 3.82 8.51 31.45
C VAL A 141 4.82 8.95 30.38
N MET A 142 6.08 9.15 30.79
CA MET A 142 7.19 9.35 29.86
C MET A 142 7.95 8.02 29.73
N GLY A 143 7.62 7.29 28.68
CA GLY A 143 8.33 6.07 28.31
C GLY A 143 8.44 6.00 26.79
N GLY A 144 9.66 6.04 26.26
CA GLY A 144 9.92 5.73 24.86
C GLY A 144 9.76 4.21 24.61
N ASP A 145 9.32 3.82 23.44
CA ASP A 145 9.41 2.43 22.98
C ASP A 145 10.83 2.19 22.44
N PRO A 146 11.72 1.48 23.19
CA PRO A 146 13.10 1.27 22.76
C PRO A 146 13.17 0.51 21.42
N THR A 147 12.19 -0.32 21.12
CA THR A 147 12.13 -1.07 19.86
C THR A 147 11.83 -0.13 18.70
N TYR A 148 10.93 0.84 18.92
CA TYR A 148 10.65 1.88 17.95
C TYR A 148 11.84 2.82 17.73
N ASP A 149 12.54 3.21 18.80
CA ASP A 149 13.74 4.06 18.69
C ASP A 149 14.86 3.36 17.91
N LYS A 150 15.05 2.06 18.12
CA LYS A 150 15.98 1.23 17.34
C LYS A 150 15.56 1.16 15.88
N PHE A 151 14.27 0.90 15.61
CA PHE A 151 13.71 0.85 14.26
C PHE A 151 13.89 2.18 13.52
N LYS A 152 13.55 3.30 14.15
CA LYS A 152 13.72 4.65 13.60
C LYS A 152 15.19 4.98 13.25
N LYS A 153 16.14 4.47 14.02
CA LYS A 153 17.58 4.66 13.75
C LYS A 153 18.09 3.79 12.60
N SER A 154 17.48 2.63 12.38
CA SER A 154 17.91 1.65 11.37
C SER A 154 17.18 1.76 10.04
N THR A 155 16.13 2.59 9.96
CA THR A 155 15.30 2.76 8.76
C THR A 155 15.10 4.23 8.44
N LYS A 156 14.93 4.52 7.15
CA LYS A 156 14.49 5.85 6.71
C LYS A 156 12.97 5.87 6.66
N LEU A 157 12.36 6.21 7.78
CA LEU A 157 10.90 6.32 7.88
C LEU A 157 10.38 7.59 7.20
N TRP A 158 9.17 7.54 6.72
CA TRP A 158 8.46 8.70 6.17
C TRP A 158 8.12 9.69 7.29
N PRO A 159 8.00 11.01 7.00
CA PRO A 159 7.77 12.02 8.03
C PRO A 159 6.53 11.77 8.88
N ASN A 160 5.46 11.27 8.28
CA ASN A 160 4.18 10.94 8.92
C ASN A 160 4.11 9.48 9.43
N PHE A 161 5.22 8.76 9.47
CA PHE A 161 5.21 7.36 9.90
C PHE A 161 4.54 7.13 11.24
N TYR A 162 4.83 8.00 12.21
CA TYR A 162 4.33 7.82 13.58
C TYR A 162 2.81 7.91 13.67
N THR A 163 2.19 8.82 12.91
CA THR A 163 0.75 9.07 12.92
C THR A 163 -0.02 8.14 12.00
N ASP A 164 0.54 7.84 10.82
CA ASP A 164 -0.22 7.25 9.73
C ASP A 164 0.08 5.77 9.51
N TYR A 165 1.35 5.36 9.62
CA TYR A 165 1.77 3.99 9.29
C TYR A 165 2.07 3.13 10.52
N LYS A 166 2.57 3.73 11.61
CA LYS A 166 2.90 3.01 12.83
C LYS A 166 1.72 2.21 13.38
N PRO A 167 0.47 2.71 13.40
CA PRO A 167 -0.67 1.94 13.87
C PRO A 167 -0.87 0.60 13.13
N LEU A 168 -0.64 0.56 11.82
CA LEU A 168 -0.72 -0.69 11.03
C LEU A 168 0.43 -1.64 11.34
N VAL A 169 1.65 -1.09 11.49
CA VAL A 169 2.83 -1.90 11.81
C VAL A 169 2.73 -2.47 13.23
N ASP A 170 2.24 -1.67 14.18
CA ASP A 170 1.97 -2.14 15.55
C ASP A 170 0.88 -3.20 15.58
N PHE A 171 -0.18 -3.04 14.78
CA PHE A 171 -1.21 -4.06 14.64
C PHE A 171 -0.61 -5.40 14.17
N ALA A 172 0.29 -5.36 13.18
CA ALA A 172 0.99 -6.56 12.74
C ALA A 172 1.88 -7.17 13.85
N LYS A 173 2.59 -6.32 14.61
CA LYS A 173 3.41 -6.71 15.75
C LYS A 173 2.58 -7.40 16.83
N ASP A 174 1.48 -6.78 17.24
CA ASP A 174 0.61 -7.27 18.31
C ASP A 174 -0.07 -8.61 17.95
N HIS A 175 -0.32 -8.84 16.68
CA HIS A 175 -0.96 -10.06 16.17
C HIS A 175 0.04 -11.06 15.56
N GLN A 176 1.36 -10.80 15.68
CA GLN A 176 2.43 -11.66 15.15
C GLN A 176 2.29 -11.94 13.65
N MET A 177 1.80 -10.95 12.90
CA MET A 177 1.61 -11.05 11.46
C MET A 177 2.87 -10.64 10.69
N PRO A 178 3.16 -11.27 9.55
CA PRO A 178 4.19 -10.78 8.64
C PRO A 178 3.82 -9.40 8.09
N PHE A 179 4.81 -8.50 8.05
CA PHE A 179 4.72 -7.23 7.33
C PHE A 179 5.89 -7.12 6.35
N ILE A 180 5.59 -6.97 5.08
CA ILE A 180 6.57 -7.07 3.99
C ILE A 180 6.94 -5.68 3.48
N ALA A 181 8.24 -5.41 3.43
CA ALA A 181 8.81 -4.26 2.73
C ALA A 181 8.81 -4.56 1.22
N THR A 182 8.04 -3.79 0.46
CA THR A 182 7.75 -4.17 -0.91
C THR A 182 8.39 -3.27 -1.97
N ASN A 183 8.76 -2.03 -1.63
CA ASN A 183 9.26 -1.09 -2.62
C ASN A 183 10.74 -1.31 -2.96
N ILE A 184 11.11 -1.07 -4.20
CA ILE A 184 12.53 -1.02 -4.58
C ILE A 184 13.24 0.13 -3.83
N PRO A 185 14.48 -0.06 -3.33
CA PRO A 185 15.21 1.05 -2.75
C PRO A 185 15.30 2.25 -3.70
N ARG A 186 14.92 3.42 -3.20
CA ARG A 186 14.79 4.68 -3.98
C ARG A 186 16.02 4.98 -4.84
N LYS A 187 17.21 4.66 -4.32
CA LYS A 187 18.46 4.82 -5.05
C LYS A 187 18.49 4.05 -6.38
N TYR A 188 17.85 2.87 -6.45
CA TYR A 188 17.79 2.05 -7.68
C TYR A 188 16.70 2.53 -8.64
N ALA A 189 15.53 2.93 -8.14
CA ALA A 189 14.54 3.61 -8.98
C ALA A 189 15.13 4.91 -9.61
N SER A 190 15.97 5.62 -8.85
CA SER A 190 16.68 6.80 -9.37
C SER A 190 17.75 6.44 -10.42
N LEU A 191 18.37 5.25 -10.36
CA LEU A 191 19.24 4.77 -11.44
C LEU A 191 18.44 4.51 -12.71
N VAL A 192 17.28 3.86 -12.60
CA VAL A 192 16.36 3.63 -13.73
C VAL A 192 15.90 4.96 -14.35
N TYR A 193 15.56 5.93 -13.52
CA TYR A 193 15.22 7.28 -14.00
C TYR A 193 16.32 7.89 -14.87
N ARG A 194 17.60 7.75 -14.49
CA ARG A 194 18.74 8.32 -15.22
C ARG A 194 19.16 7.50 -16.45
N GLY A 195 19.11 6.17 -16.37
CA GLY A 195 19.72 5.30 -17.39
C GLY A 195 18.83 4.17 -17.92
N GLY A 196 17.51 4.17 -17.59
CA GLY A 196 16.62 3.06 -17.94
C GLY A 196 16.92 1.79 -17.15
N PHE A 197 16.24 0.70 -17.48
CA PHE A 197 16.39 -0.58 -16.76
C PHE A 197 17.82 -1.13 -16.79
N ALA A 198 18.54 -0.95 -17.89
CA ALA A 198 19.92 -1.41 -18.04
C ALA A 198 20.90 -0.80 -16.98
N ALA A 199 20.54 0.34 -16.38
CA ALA A 199 21.35 0.92 -15.32
C ALA A 199 21.45 0.01 -14.07
N LEU A 200 20.56 -0.97 -13.93
CA LEU A 200 20.60 -1.94 -12.82
C LEU A 200 21.46 -3.17 -13.13
N ASP A 201 21.86 -3.37 -14.39
CA ASP A 201 22.65 -4.56 -14.79
C ASP A 201 24.06 -4.58 -14.21
N THR A 202 24.59 -3.40 -13.89
CA THR A 202 25.95 -3.24 -13.32
C THR A 202 26.00 -3.49 -11.82
N LEU A 203 24.84 -3.65 -11.16
CA LEU A 203 24.79 -3.87 -9.72
C LEU A 203 25.28 -5.27 -9.33
N PRO A 204 25.93 -5.42 -8.15
CA PRO A 204 26.30 -6.73 -7.62
C PRO A 204 25.06 -7.60 -7.32
N ALA A 205 25.24 -8.91 -7.29
CA ALA A 205 24.16 -9.90 -7.13
C ALA A 205 23.30 -9.67 -5.87
N GLU A 206 23.95 -9.33 -4.73
CA GLU A 206 23.25 -9.07 -3.47
C GLU A 206 22.34 -7.83 -3.55
N LYS A 207 22.62 -6.88 -4.43
CA LYS A 207 21.74 -5.72 -4.68
C LYS A 207 20.64 -6.05 -5.65
N LYS A 208 20.91 -6.90 -6.63
CA LYS A 208 19.90 -7.40 -7.58
C LYS A 208 18.85 -8.29 -6.90
N ALA A 209 19.17 -8.93 -5.78
CA ALA A 209 18.22 -9.70 -4.97
C ALA A 209 17.11 -8.85 -4.30
N LEU A 210 17.20 -7.52 -4.35
CA LEU A 210 16.22 -6.60 -3.76
C LEU A 210 15.03 -6.27 -4.66
N PHE A 211 15.06 -6.69 -5.93
CA PHE A 211 14.05 -6.41 -6.94
C PHE A 211 13.98 -7.55 -7.97
N PRO A 212 12.93 -7.65 -8.80
CA PRO A 212 12.79 -8.73 -9.76
C PRO A 212 13.91 -8.72 -10.83
N THR A 213 14.07 -9.85 -11.50
CA THR A 213 15.06 -9.98 -12.59
C THR A 213 14.79 -8.94 -13.68
N MET A 214 15.84 -8.25 -14.13
CA MET A 214 15.78 -7.24 -15.17
C MET A 214 16.00 -7.85 -16.57
N PRO A 215 15.44 -7.26 -17.61
CA PRO A 215 14.45 -6.17 -17.56
C PRO A 215 13.07 -6.67 -17.14
N VAL A 216 12.34 -5.87 -16.35
CA VAL A 216 10.93 -6.15 -16.09
C VAL A 216 10.11 -5.92 -17.36
N ALA A 217 8.98 -6.61 -17.48
CA ALA A 217 8.00 -6.29 -18.51
C ALA A 217 7.59 -4.82 -18.40
N TYR A 218 7.41 -4.14 -19.51
CA TYR A 218 7.04 -2.74 -19.54
C TYR A 218 6.16 -2.43 -20.74
N ASP A 219 4.97 -1.91 -20.47
CA ASP A 219 4.04 -1.44 -21.49
C ASP A 219 3.81 0.06 -21.31
N SER A 220 4.38 0.85 -22.21
CA SER A 220 4.25 2.32 -22.19
C SER A 220 2.85 2.82 -22.55
N SER A 221 1.97 1.95 -23.05
CA SER A 221 0.60 2.29 -23.40
C SER A 221 -0.36 2.25 -22.21
N LEU A 222 0.04 1.63 -21.09
CA LEU A 222 -0.73 1.68 -19.86
C LEU A 222 -0.97 3.14 -19.45
N GLY A 223 -2.22 3.45 -19.08
CA GLY A 223 -2.65 4.80 -18.73
C GLY A 223 -1.77 5.43 -17.66
N CYS A 224 -1.44 4.68 -16.61
CA CYS A 224 -0.58 5.12 -15.52
C CYS A 224 0.79 5.65 -16.00
N TYR A 225 1.41 5.02 -17.00
CA TYR A 225 2.72 5.44 -17.51
C TYR A 225 2.62 6.52 -18.60
N ALA A 226 1.60 6.41 -19.47
CA ALA A 226 1.34 7.39 -20.51
C ALA A 226 0.98 8.77 -19.92
N GLU A 227 0.19 8.79 -18.85
CA GLU A 227 -0.25 10.03 -18.20
C GLU A 227 0.89 10.73 -17.45
N ILE A 228 1.79 10.01 -16.78
CA ILE A 228 2.99 10.61 -16.17
C ILE A 228 3.81 11.36 -17.22
N PHE A 229 4.04 10.73 -18.38
CA PHE A 229 4.82 11.35 -19.42
C PHE A 229 4.15 12.64 -19.94
N LYS A 230 2.83 12.60 -20.13
CA LYS A 230 2.04 13.78 -20.54
C LYS A 230 2.02 14.86 -19.46
N ALA A 231 1.77 14.49 -18.19
CA ALA A 231 1.64 15.43 -17.08
C ALA A 231 2.93 16.22 -16.81
N THR A 232 4.09 15.62 -17.09
CA THR A 232 5.40 16.27 -16.96
C THR A 232 5.79 17.05 -18.22
N GLY A 233 4.95 17.07 -19.27
CA GLY A 233 5.29 17.71 -20.55
C GLY A 233 6.55 17.11 -21.18
N GLY A 234 6.89 15.86 -20.84
CA GLY A 234 8.11 15.19 -21.27
C GLY A 234 9.38 15.61 -20.50
N HIS A 235 9.29 16.58 -19.57
CA HIS A 235 10.45 17.07 -18.81
C HIS A 235 11.12 16.00 -17.93
N GLY A 236 10.38 14.96 -17.52
CA GLY A 236 10.92 13.81 -16.83
C GLY A 236 11.67 12.79 -17.70
N GLY A 237 11.66 13.01 -19.01
CA GLY A 237 12.25 12.09 -19.99
C GLY A 237 11.52 10.75 -20.08
N GLN A 238 11.93 9.91 -21.05
CA GLN A 238 11.31 8.60 -21.30
C GLN A 238 11.52 7.58 -20.16
N ASN A 239 12.43 7.84 -19.24
CA ASN A 239 12.74 6.94 -18.14
C ASN A 239 11.96 7.24 -16.86
N LEU A 240 11.24 8.36 -16.77
CA LEU A 240 10.39 8.64 -15.60
C LEU A 240 9.30 7.57 -15.44
N PRO A 241 8.52 7.21 -16.47
CA PRO A 241 7.57 6.09 -16.36
C PRO A 241 8.25 4.77 -16.03
N LYS A 242 9.43 4.47 -16.58
CA LYS A 242 10.20 3.25 -16.26
C LYS A 242 10.63 3.19 -14.79
N SER A 243 10.94 4.35 -14.19
CA SER A 243 11.28 4.42 -12.77
C SER A 243 10.07 4.15 -11.86
N GLN A 244 8.86 4.42 -12.30
CA GLN A 244 7.64 3.99 -11.62
C GLN A 244 7.36 2.50 -11.89
N ALA A 245 7.51 2.07 -13.13
CA ALA A 245 7.32 0.69 -13.52
C ALA A 245 8.20 -0.29 -12.71
N VAL A 246 9.46 0.06 -12.43
CA VAL A 246 10.32 -0.80 -11.59
C VAL A 246 9.88 -0.83 -10.13
N LYS A 247 9.24 0.22 -9.60
CA LYS A 247 8.61 0.19 -8.28
C LYS A 247 7.42 -0.75 -8.29
N ASP A 248 6.50 -0.58 -9.24
CA ASP A 248 5.30 -1.41 -9.38
C ASP A 248 5.66 -2.89 -9.54
N ALA A 249 6.62 -3.19 -10.41
CA ALA A 249 7.14 -4.55 -10.59
C ALA A 249 7.73 -5.12 -9.31
N THR A 250 8.48 -4.32 -8.54
CA THR A 250 9.10 -4.79 -7.29
C THR A 250 8.03 -5.04 -6.23
N MET A 251 7.05 -4.15 -6.09
CA MET A 251 5.93 -4.33 -5.16
C MET A 251 5.12 -5.58 -5.53
N ALA A 252 4.73 -5.74 -6.78
CA ALA A 252 4.01 -6.92 -7.25
C ALA A 252 4.79 -8.22 -7.03
N TRP A 253 6.08 -8.24 -7.35
CA TRP A 253 6.96 -9.38 -7.13
C TRP A 253 7.05 -9.75 -5.65
N LYS A 254 7.19 -8.76 -4.74
CA LYS A 254 7.22 -9.00 -3.29
C LYS A 254 5.87 -9.49 -2.77
N ILE A 255 4.76 -8.94 -3.23
CA ILE A 255 3.44 -9.44 -2.91
C ILE A 255 3.33 -10.91 -3.33
N TYR A 256 3.65 -11.22 -4.60
CA TYR A 256 3.52 -12.56 -5.15
C TYR A 256 4.36 -13.60 -4.41
N GLN A 257 5.62 -13.26 -4.06
CA GLN A 257 6.53 -14.13 -3.31
C GLN A 257 6.05 -14.41 -1.87
N ASN A 258 5.25 -13.52 -1.30
CA ASN A 258 4.80 -13.58 0.09
C ASN A 258 3.29 -13.81 0.22
N LEU A 259 2.65 -14.28 -0.85
CA LEU A 259 1.25 -14.69 -0.75
C LEU A 259 1.11 -15.78 0.33
N PRO A 260 0.09 -15.69 1.21
CA PRO A 260 -0.17 -16.72 2.19
C PRO A 260 -0.32 -18.08 1.50
N SER A 261 0.43 -19.09 1.94
CA SER A 261 0.36 -20.43 1.37
C SER A 261 -0.55 -21.34 2.20
N ALA A 262 -1.06 -22.42 1.58
CA ALA A 262 -1.88 -23.41 2.27
C ALA A 262 -1.16 -24.05 3.48
N HIS A 263 0.18 -24.12 3.49
CA HIS A 263 0.95 -24.57 4.66
C HIS A 263 0.76 -23.68 5.89
N TYR A 264 0.49 -22.38 5.71
CA TYR A 264 0.11 -21.51 6.83
C TYR A 264 -1.27 -21.90 7.39
N GLY A 265 -2.15 -22.43 6.53
CA GLY A 265 -3.49 -22.92 6.92
C GLY A 265 -3.48 -24.23 7.71
N GLU A 266 -2.54 -25.13 7.42
CA GLU A 266 -2.45 -26.43 8.11
C GLU A 266 -2.05 -26.27 9.59
N GLN A 267 -1.16 -25.36 9.93
CA GLN A 267 -0.74 -25.10 11.32
C GLN A 267 -1.87 -24.55 12.22
N VAL A 268 -2.90 -23.95 11.63
CA VAL A 268 -4.03 -23.37 12.38
C VAL A 268 -5.26 -24.29 12.37
N MET A 269 -5.35 -25.24 11.43
CA MET A 269 -6.43 -26.25 11.43
C MET A 269 -6.33 -27.23 12.62
N GLU A 270 -5.16 -27.45 13.20
CA GLU A 270 -4.99 -28.29 14.40
C GLU A 270 -5.65 -27.71 15.66
N VAL A 271 -5.99 -26.42 15.70
CA VAL A 271 -6.60 -25.76 16.85
C VAL A 271 -8.13 -25.80 16.83
N SER A 272 -8.76 -26.13 15.70
CA SER A 272 -10.23 -26.17 15.59
C SER A 272 -10.78 -27.60 15.68
N ASN A 273 -10.98 -28.10 16.88
CA ASN A 273 -11.72 -29.33 17.18
C ASN A 273 -13.25 -29.22 16.89
N SER A 274 -13.67 -28.56 15.83
CA SER A 274 -15.09 -28.41 15.49
C SER A 274 -15.50 -29.48 14.47
N LYS A 275 -16.54 -30.26 14.84
CA LYS A 275 -17.20 -31.30 14.01
C LYS A 275 -18.03 -30.76 12.84
N THR A 276 -17.86 -29.52 12.47
CA THR A 276 -18.51 -28.91 11.29
C THR A 276 -17.53 -28.95 10.11
N SER A 277 -18.06 -29.16 8.89
CA SER A 277 -17.29 -29.22 7.64
C SER A 277 -16.16 -28.19 7.63
N PRO A 278 -14.94 -28.55 7.23
CA PRO A 278 -13.79 -27.65 7.27
C PRO A 278 -14.12 -26.44 6.40
N ARG A 279 -14.40 -25.31 7.04
CA ARG A 279 -14.45 -24.02 6.32
C ARG A 279 -13.01 -23.68 5.99
N VAL A 280 -12.71 -23.66 4.71
CA VAL A 280 -11.42 -23.16 4.24
C VAL A 280 -11.41 -21.65 4.50
N ASN A 281 -10.56 -21.21 5.42
CA ASN A 281 -10.42 -19.80 5.69
C ASN A 281 -9.77 -19.10 4.50
N PRO A 282 -10.26 -17.93 4.10
CA PRO A 282 -9.61 -17.16 3.06
C PRO A 282 -8.22 -16.70 3.51
N MET A 283 -7.30 -16.64 2.56
CA MET A 283 -5.95 -16.14 2.74
C MET A 283 -5.81 -14.82 1.99
N VAL A 284 -5.29 -13.77 2.63
CA VAL A 284 -5.21 -12.45 2.02
C VAL A 284 -3.86 -11.78 2.25
N PHE A 285 -3.34 -11.16 1.20
CA PHE A 285 -2.27 -10.18 1.29
C PHE A 285 -2.90 -8.78 1.16
N ILE A 286 -2.77 -7.93 2.17
CA ILE A 286 -3.17 -6.52 2.08
C ILE A 286 -1.93 -5.68 1.84
N HIS A 287 -1.93 -4.93 0.74
CA HIS A 287 -0.85 -4.04 0.36
C HIS A 287 -1.29 -2.59 0.40
N TYR A 288 -0.55 -1.75 1.11
CA TYR A 288 -0.79 -0.32 1.22
C TYR A 288 0.17 0.42 0.29
N ASN A 289 -0.41 1.19 -0.63
CA ASN A 289 0.35 1.92 -1.66
C ASN A 289 -0.34 3.23 -2.00
N GLY A 290 0.41 4.21 -2.51
CA GLY A 290 -0.22 5.37 -3.12
C GLY A 290 -1.20 4.94 -4.21
N SER A 291 -2.40 5.53 -4.25
CA SER A 291 -3.48 5.13 -5.18
C SER A 291 -3.01 5.03 -6.64
N TYR A 292 -2.07 5.89 -7.03
CA TYR A 292 -1.46 5.87 -8.36
C TYR A 292 -0.93 4.47 -8.76
N HIS A 293 -0.37 3.71 -7.80
CA HIS A 293 0.25 2.40 -8.03
C HIS A 293 -0.75 1.24 -8.20
N SER A 294 -2.06 1.51 -8.05
CA SER A 294 -3.11 0.48 -8.21
C SER A 294 -4.38 0.97 -8.92
N ASP A 295 -4.43 2.28 -9.26
CA ASP A 295 -5.58 2.86 -9.92
C ASP A 295 -5.86 2.22 -11.29
N ASN A 296 -7.14 2.16 -11.64
CA ASN A 296 -7.62 1.66 -12.93
C ASN A 296 -7.26 0.20 -13.22
N HIS A 297 -6.92 -0.60 -12.16
CA HIS A 297 -6.46 -1.98 -12.32
C HIS A 297 -5.17 -2.09 -13.15
N GLU A 298 -4.33 -1.07 -13.11
CA GLU A 298 -3.03 -0.99 -13.77
C GLU A 298 -1.87 -1.17 -12.77
N SER A 299 -0.67 -0.80 -13.14
CA SER A 299 0.53 -0.75 -12.27
C SER A 299 0.76 -2.08 -11.51
N ILE A 300 0.65 -2.12 -10.18
CA ILE A 300 0.88 -3.32 -9.37
C ILE A 300 -0.01 -4.47 -9.81
N GLU A 301 -1.31 -4.22 -10.09
CA GLU A 301 -2.22 -5.29 -10.51
C GLU A 301 -1.78 -5.90 -11.85
N TRP A 302 -1.38 -5.08 -12.82
CA TRP A 302 -0.87 -5.55 -14.09
C TRP A 302 0.36 -6.45 -13.90
N TYR A 303 1.31 -6.09 -13.03
CA TYR A 303 2.49 -6.91 -12.75
C TYR A 303 2.13 -8.19 -12.00
N LEU A 304 1.19 -8.19 -11.07
CA LEU A 304 0.70 -9.40 -10.43
C LEU A 304 0.15 -10.40 -11.45
N ARG A 305 -0.57 -9.91 -12.48
CA ARG A 305 -1.04 -10.75 -13.58
C ARG A 305 0.10 -11.29 -14.45
N GLN A 306 1.23 -10.59 -14.58
CA GLN A 306 2.41 -11.12 -15.27
C GLN A 306 3.09 -12.23 -14.43
N GLU A 307 3.18 -12.08 -13.11
CA GLU A 307 3.70 -13.10 -12.20
C GLU A 307 2.86 -14.38 -12.28
N GLU A 308 1.53 -14.29 -12.26
CA GLU A 308 0.63 -15.44 -12.44
C GLU A 308 0.89 -16.16 -13.77
N LYS A 309 1.00 -15.45 -14.88
CA LYS A 309 1.27 -16.03 -16.21
C LYS A 309 2.62 -16.72 -16.23
N SER A 310 3.65 -16.11 -15.67
CA SER A 310 5.01 -16.67 -15.61
C SER A 310 5.04 -17.95 -14.80
N ALA A 311 4.40 -17.98 -13.64
CA ALA A 311 4.32 -19.16 -12.80
C ALA A 311 3.54 -20.31 -13.47
N ALA A 312 2.44 -20.01 -14.16
CA ALA A 312 1.65 -20.99 -14.89
C ALA A 312 2.47 -21.63 -16.03
N ALA A 313 3.27 -20.84 -16.75
CA ALA A 313 4.14 -21.31 -17.82
C ALA A 313 5.24 -22.26 -17.33
N VAL A 314 5.85 -21.95 -16.16
CA VAL A 314 6.93 -22.79 -15.58
C VAL A 314 6.41 -24.12 -15.04
N GLN A 315 5.21 -24.13 -14.46
CA GLN A 315 4.68 -25.33 -13.78
C GLN A 315 4.01 -26.34 -14.74
N MET A 316 3.94 -26.08 -16.05
CA MET A 316 3.23 -26.92 -17.02
C MET A 316 1.87 -27.42 -16.48
N ARG A 317 1.15 -26.57 -15.75
CA ARG A 317 -0.08 -26.96 -15.05
C ARG A 317 -1.16 -27.28 -16.08
N THR A 318 -1.51 -28.55 -16.17
CA THR A 318 -2.64 -29.08 -16.96
C THR A 318 -3.99 -28.71 -16.36
N THR A 319 -4.05 -28.21 -15.13
CA THR A 319 -5.26 -27.72 -14.46
C THR A 319 -5.24 -26.20 -14.45
N MET A 320 -6.16 -25.59 -15.18
CA MET A 320 -6.39 -24.14 -15.12
C MET A 320 -6.90 -23.79 -13.72
N MET A 321 -5.99 -23.29 -12.88
CA MET A 321 -6.43 -22.66 -11.63
C MET A 321 -7.12 -21.34 -11.97
N PRO A 322 -8.21 -20.99 -11.25
CA PRO A 322 -8.81 -19.68 -11.44
C PRO A 322 -7.77 -18.57 -11.11
N PRO A 323 -7.84 -17.44 -11.81
CA PRO A 323 -6.91 -16.36 -11.56
C PRO A 323 -7.06 -15.85 -10.13
N MET A 324 -5.95 -15.37 -9.54
CA MET A 324 -5.91 -14.78 -8.22
C MET A 324 -6.95 -13.65 -8.10
N THR A 325 -7.70 -13.61 -7.01
CA THR A 325 -8.61 -12.51 -6.71
C THR A 325 -7.81 -11.30 -6.27
N ILE A 326 -7.93 -10.20 -7.00
CA ILE A 326 -7.38 -8.90 -6.63
C ILE A 326 -8.55 -7.94 -6.40
N ILE A 327 -8.49 -7.20 -5.31
CA ILE A 327 -9.47 -6.17 -4.94
C ILE A 327 -8.73 -4.86 -4.82
N THR A 328 -9.09 -3.88 -5.64
CA THR A 328 -8.46 -2.57 -5.64
C THR A 328 -9.36 -1.54 -4.96
N ILE A 329 -8.82 -0.87 -3.95
CA ILE A 329 -9.43 0.26 -3.26
C ILE A 329 -8.61 1.49 -3.63
N SER A 330 -9.27 2.53 -4.12
CA SER A 330 -8.64 3.79 -4.49
C SER A 330 -9.09 4.92 -3.59
N ALA A 331 -8.21 5.85 -3.24
CA ALA A 331 -8.53 7.04 -2.45
C ALA A 331 -8.50 8.30 -3.31
N ARG A 332 -9.46 9.20 -3.08
CA ARG A 332 -9.60 10.48 -3.76
C ARG A 332 -9.95 11.60 -2.80
N MET A 333 -9.60 12.82 -3.16
CA MET A 333 -10.10 14.03 -2.51
C MET A 333 -10.96 14.81 -3.49
N GLN A 334 -12.13 15.26 -3.03
CA GLN A 334 -13.08 16.05 -3.80
C GLN A 334 -13.67 17.17 -2.93
N ASP A 335 -14.20 18.21 -3.58
CA ASP A 335 -14.92 19.27 -2.86
C ASP A 335 -16.26 18.76 -2.31
N ASP A 336 -16.96 17.96 -3.09
CA ASP A 336 -18.19 17.27 -2.68
C ASP A 336 -17.94 15.77 -2.51
N VAL A 337 -17.96 15.31 -1.28
CA VAL A 337 -17.79 13.88 -0.94
C VAL A 337 -19.07 13.09 -1.15
N THR A 338 -20.19 13.74 -1.39
CA THR A 338 -21.49 13.07 -1.51
C THR A 338 -21.74 12.47 -2.89
N GLN A 339 -20.95 12.82 -3.89
CA GLN A 339 -21.04 12.31 -5.25
C GLN A 339 -19.64 12.00 -5.80
N LEU A 340 -19.51 10.86 -6.47
CA LEU A 340 -18.25 10.52 -7.12
C LEU A 340 -18.13 11.30 -8.43
N GLU A 341 -17.04 12.05 -8.59
CA GLU A 341 -16.68 12.69 -9.87
C GLU A 341 -16.56 11.63 -10.97
N THR A 342 -17.02 11.97 -12.16
CA THR A 342 -17.09 11.03 -13.29
C THR A 342 -15.74 10.42 -13.64
N ASP A 343 -14.67 11.23 -13.59
CA ASP A 343 -13.31 10.81 -13.93
C ASP A 343 -12.70 9.84 -12.88
N ASN A 344 -13.34 9.71 -11.72
CA ASN A 344 -12.92 8.77 -10.67
C ASN A 344 -13.64 7.42 -10.73
N LYS A 345 -14.66 7.27 -11.60
CA LYS A 345 -15.35 5.98 -11.78
C LYS A 345 -14.41 4.96 -12.39
N GLY A 346 -14.46 3.73 -11.86
CA GLY A 346 -13.61 2.65 -12.32
C GLY A 346 -12.17 2.70 -11.83
N ALA A 347 -11.80 3.69 -11.01
CA ALA A 347 -10.44 3.78 -10.45
C ALA A 347 -10.07 2.57 -9.56
N GLY A 348 -11.05 1.83 -9.07
CA GLY A 348 -10.89 0.59 -8.33
C GLY A 348 -12.25 -0.09 -8.14
N ASP A 349 -12.27 -1.26 -7.48
CA ASP A 349 -13.52 -1.91 -7.05
C ASP A 349 -14.31 -1.03 -6.09
N PHE A 350 -13.58 -0.27 -5.26
CA PHE A 350 -14.13 0.72 -4.33
C PHE A 350 -13.30 2.01 -4.37
N ILE A 351 -13.99 3.13 -4.25
CA ILE A 351 -13.37 4.45 -4.21
C ILE A 351 -13.75 5.15 -2.89
N ILE A 352 -12.76 5.48 -2.09
CA ILE A 352 -12.91 6.25 -0.86
C ILE A 352 -12.68 7.72 -1.20
N VAL A 353 -13.69 8.54 -1.00
CA VAL A 353 -13.63 9.98 -1.23
C VAL A 353 -13.57 10.71 0.09
N THR A 354 -12.62 11.62 0.25
CA THR A 354 -12.43 12.50 1.41
C THR A 354 -12.46 13.98 0.98
N PRO A 355 -12.74 14.92 1.90
CA PRO A 355 -12.80 16.34 1.56
C PRO A 355 -11.43 16.91 1.17
N ASN A 356 -11.41 17.81 0.18
CA ASN A 356 -10.19 18.53 -0.22
C ASN A 356 -9.66 19.49 0.86
N ASN A 357 -10.53 19.98 1.74
CA ASN A 357 -10.23 21.03 2.72
C ASN A 357 -9.83 20.49 4.11
N MET A 358 -9.59 19.18 4.22
CA MET A 358 -9.11 18.61 5.47
C MET A 358 -7.61 18.87 5.70
N ASN A 359 -7.20 18.92 6.97
CA ASN A 359 -5.79 18.99 7.33
C ASN A 359 -5.04 17.73 6.89
N ARG A 360 -3.79 17.92 6.51
CA ARG A 360 -2.89 16.84 6.11
C ARG A 360 -1.89 16.56 7.22
N THR A 361 -1.31 15.37 7.23
CA THR A 361 -0.38 14.92 8.28
C THR A 361 1.05 15.42 8.08
N HIS A 362 1.41 15.89 6.89
CA HIS A 362 2.72 16.52 6.61
C HIS A 362 2.70 17.40 5.33
#